data_399eeed4266fda31c0211999ad2b2bf2
#
_entry.id   399eeed4266fda31c0211999ad2b2bf2
#
_cell.length_a   1.000
_cell.length_b   1.000
_cell.length_c   1.000
_cell.angle_alpha   90.00
_cell.angle_beta   90.00
_cell.angle_gamma   90.00
#
_symmetry.space_group_name_H-M   'P 1'
#
loop_
_entity.id
_entity.type
_entity.pdbx_description
1 polymer ?
#
loop_
_entity_poly.entity_id
_entity_poly.type
_entity_poly.pdbx_seq_one_letter_code
_entity_poly.pdbx_strand_id
1 'polypeptide(L)'
;MSTNGNGNKNGEVLKKGADETSVEGLGGNVSGAGPSPESEPGSVTAGKAAPPPGKLTKADFSSDQEVRWCPGCGDYAILNSIQKVMPDLGIPREKIVFVSGIGCSSRFPYYMNTYGFHTIHGRAPAVATGIKASNPELSVWVVTGDGDGLSIGGNHFMHALRRNLDLNIILFNNRIYGLTKGQYSPTSEFGKKTKSTPMGVIDYPVTPLSLAIASEATFVARSIDIDVKHLSSIVEAAAHHKGVSFVEVYQNCNIFNDGAFESFTERSVRPDRVLYLEHGKPMVFGKNRDRGIRMNGTRPEVIQLGSETGLNESDCLVHDVHIEDPSVAFMLARMEQPEFPQPVGIFRDVRRATYEDLLAHQIEESVARTGRGDLHKLIHSGDMWVVE
;
A
#
# COMPACT_ATOMS: atom_id res chain seq x y z
N MET A 1 23.72 14.40 -54.89
CA MET A 1 23.63 15.75 -55.49
C MET A 1 22.92 16.63 -54.47
N SER A 2 23.76 17.42 -53.84
CA SER A 2 23.71 18.90 -53.71
C SER A 2 22.62 19.35 -52.76
N THR A 3 22.89 20.00 -51.71
CA THR A 3 23.81 20.89 -51.03
C THR A 3 23.04 22.00 -50.34
N ASN A 4 23.44 22.30 -49.11
CA ASN A 4 23.45 23.62 -48.44
C ASN A 4 22.06 24.27 -48.10
N GLY A 5 21.91 24.94 -46.99
CA GLY A 5 22.82 25.72 -46.19
C GLY A 5 22.20 26.36 -44.97
N ASN A 6 23.06 26.70 -44.11
CA ASN A 6 23.09 27.59 -42.97
C ASN A 6 22.05 28.71 -42.83
N GLY A 7 21.70 28.97 -41.55
CA GLY A 7 21.02 30.22 -41.17
C GLY A 7 20.89 30.41 -39.68
N ASN A 8 21.98 30.69 -39.02
CA ASN A 8 22.07 31.21 -37.65
C ASN A 8 21.58 32.67 -37.60
N LYS A 9 20.66 33.07 -36.74
CA LYS A 9 20.51 34.47 -36.28
C LYS A 9 19.99 34.54 -34.84
N ASN A 10 20.84 35.08 -34.05
CA ASN A 10 20.78 35.77 -32.79
C ASN A 10 19.43 36.43 -32.39
N GLY A 11 18.99 36.26 -31.18
CA GLY A 11 19.01 37.19 -30.08
C GLY A 11 18.05 38.39 -30.18
N GLU A 12 17.04 38.37 -29.28
CA GLU A 12 16.60 39.66 -28.74
C GLU A 12 15.99 39.45 -27.32
N VAL A 13 16.61 40.14 -26.39
CA VAL A 13 16.22 40.32 -24.99
C VAL A 13 15.14 41.39 -24.95
N LEU A 14 13.96 41.07 -24.50
CA LEU A 14 12.93 42.06 -24.12
C LEU A 14 12.87 42.19 -22.61
N LYS A 15 13.47 43.25 -22.09
CA LYS A 15 13.18 43.89 -20.81
C LYS A 15 11.95 44.79 -20.97
N LYS A 16 10.98 44.61 -20.06
CA LYS A 16 9.95 45.60 -19.62
C LYS A 16 9.22 44.93 -18.45
N GLY A 17 8.91 45.54 -17.34
CA GLY A 17 8.96 46.88 -16.80
C GLY A 17 8.18 46.74 -15.49
N ALA A 18 8.77 47.20 -14.40
CA ALA A 18 8.14 47.23 -13.08
C ALA A 18 6.98 48.21 -13.09
N ASP A 19 5.86 47.81 -12.55
CA ASP A 19 4.79 48.74 -12.17
C ASP A 19 4.61 48.66 -10.65
N GLU A 20 4.99 49.76 -10.01
CA GLU A 20 4.83 50.03 -8.60
C GLU A 20 3.36 50.41 -8.33
N THR A 21 2.63 49.66 -7.54
CA THR A 21 1.44 50.19 -6.86
C THR A 21 1.64 50.17 -5.36
N SER A 22 1.85 51.38 -4.84
CA SER A 22 1.86 51.74 -3.44
C SER A 22 0.53 51.38 -2.76
N VAL A 23 0.58 50.70 -1.62
CA VAL A 23 -0.51 50.58 -0.67
C VAL A 23 -0.08 51.24 0.63
N GLU A 24 -0.74 52.40 0.90
CA GLU A 24 -0.59 53.20 2.11
C GLU A 24 -1.11 52.45 3.37
N GLY A 25 -0.52 52.85 4.45
CA GLY A 25 -0.53 52.31 5.78
C GLY A 25 -1.87 52.19 6.50
N LEU A 26 -1.84 51.27 7.44
CA LEU A 26 -2.63 51.30 8.67
C LEU A 26 -1.68 51.00 9.84
N GLY A 27 -1.24 52.08 10.48
CA GLY A 27 -0.54 52.02 11.75
C GLY A 27 -1.54 51.67 12.87
N GLY A 28 -1.30 50.55 13.53
CA GLY A 28 -1.94 50.19 14.79
C GLY A 28 -0.90 50.08 15.89
N ASN A 29 -0.91 51.03 16.80
CA ASN A 29 -0.15 51.06 18.04
C ASN A 29 -0.45 49.78 18.87
N VAL A 30 0.56 48.99 19.16
CA VAL A 30 0.48 47.99 20.22
C VAL A 30 1.40 48.41 21.37
N SER A 31 0.76 48.92 22.41
CA SER A 31 1.35 49.28 23.69
C SER A 31 1.98 48.05 24.37
N GLY A 32 3.17 48.23 24.90
CA GLY A 32 3.96 47.22 25.56
C GLY A 32 3.31 46.58 26.78
N ALA A 33 3.34 45.30 26.86
CA ALA A 33 3.12 44.52 28.07
C ALA A 33 4.49 44.07 28.60
N GLY A 34 4.77 44.43 29.85
CA GLY A 34 6.00 44.06 30.58
C GLY A 34 6.11 42.56 30.84
N PRO A 35 7.28 42.07 31.29
CA PRO A 35 7.54 40.69 31.48
C PRO A 35 6.69 40.09 32.62
N SER A 36 6.02 38.99 32.34
CA SER A 36 5.32 38.17 33.33
C SER A 36 6.32 37.47 34.26
N PRO A 37 6.00 37.27 35.55
CA PRO A 37 6.92 36.59 36.48
C PRO A 37 7.08 35.10 36.09
N GLU A 38 8.32 34.62 36.20
CA GLU A 38 8.71 33.22 36.06
C GLU A 38 7.91 32.35 37.04
N SER A 39 7.12 31.42 36.51
CA SER A 39 6.51 30.36 37.32
C SER A 39 7.53 29.29 37.61
N GLU A 40 7.78 29.04 38.90
CA GLU A 40 8.61 27.93 39.39
C GLU A 40 8.14 26.58 38.83
N PRO A 41 9.03 25.65 38.49
CA PRO A 41 8.65 24.33 37.98
C PRO A 41 7.93 23.56 39.08
N GLY A 42 6.64 23.36 38.92
CA GLY A 42 5.86 22.50 39.79
C GLY A 42 6.45 21.09 39.86
N SER A 43 6.66 20.58 41.09
CA SER A 43 7.10 19.23 41.32
C SER A 43 6.17 18.22 40.66
N VAL A 44 6.66 17.56 39.61
CA VAL A 44 5.97 16.42 38.98
C VAL A 44 6.06 15.29 40.01
N THR A 45 4.96 15.03 40.73
CA THR A 45 4.82 13.83 41.55
C THR A 45 4.97 12.63 40.60
N ALA A 46 5.99 11.80 40.84
CA ALA A 46 6.20 10.54 40.13
C ALA A 46 4.92 9.71 40.19
N GLY A 47 4.19 9.70 39.11
CA GLY A 47 3.04 8.83 38.94
C GLY A 47 3.48 7.39 39.12
N LYS A 48 2.72 6.61 39.90
CA LYS A 48 2.92 5.16 40.02
C LYS A 48 3.11 4.59 38.65
N ALA A 49 4.21 3.84 38.44
CA ALA A 49 4.44 3.08 37.20
C ALA A 49 3.18 2.27 36.87
N ALA A 50 2.67 2.43 35.67
CA ALA A 50 1.55 1.64 35.22
C ALA A 50 1.92 0.15 35.35
N PRO A 51 0.98 -0.73 35.75
CA PRO A 51 1.26 -2.16 35.79
C PRO A 51 1.76 -2.61 34.41
N PRO A 52 2.64 -3.64 34.34
CA PRO A 52 3.12 -4.14 33.06
C PRO A 52 1.88 -4.49 32.19
N PRO A 53 1.84 -4.06 30.92
CA PRO A 53 0.69 -4.28 30.08
C PRO A 53 0.43 -5.79 29.99
N GLY A 54 -0.77 -6.23 30.38
CA GLY A 54 -1.26 -7.57 30.11
C GLY A 54 -1.19 -7.80 28.57
N LYS A 55 -1.10 -9.07 28.13
CA LYS A 55 -1.12 -9.40 26.70
C LYS A 55 -2.33 -8.70 26.04
N LEU A 56 -2.07 -7.85 25.04
CA LEU A 56 -3.12 -7.18 24.28
C LEU A 56 -4.02 -8.22 23.59
N THR A 57 -5.27 -7.87 23.44
CA THR A 57 -6.30 -8.70 22.78
C THR A 57 -6.86 -7.97 21.56
N LYS A 58 -7.64 -8.65 20.74
CA LYS A 58 -8.35 -8.02 19.63
C LYS A 58 -9.18 -6.81 20.07
N ALA A 59 -9.82 -6.88 21.24
CA ALA A 59 -10.66 -5.79 21.75
C ALA A 59 -9.86 -4.49 22.01
N ASP A 60 -8.60 -4.62 22.38
CA ASP A 60 -7.73 -3.46 22.60
C ASP A 60 -7.42 -2.70 21.31
N PHE A 61 -7.54 -3.35 20.16
CA PHE A 61 -7.35 -2.75 18.83
C PHE A 61 -8.65 -2.30 18.16
N SER A 62 -9.80 -2.51 18.78
CA SER A 62 -11.09 -2.04 18.30
C SER A 62 -11.40 -0.67 18.90
N SER A 63 -11.74 0.31 18.07
CA SER A 63 -12.20 1.62 18.56
C SER A 63 -13.63 1.55 19.10
N ASP A 64 -14.08 2.62 19.74
CA ASP A 64 -15.44 2.83 20.20
C ASP A 64 -16.39 3.31 19.10
N GLN A 65 -15.90 3.48 17.87
CA GLN A 65 -16.67 4.01 16.75
C GLN A 65 -17.56 2.91 16.14
N GLU A 66 -18.81 3.27 15.87
CA GLU A 66 -19.72 2.42 15.10
C GLU A 66 -19.23 2.24 13.67
N VAL A 67 -19.11 1.00 13.23
CA VAL A 67 -18.67 0.70 11.85
C VAL A 67 -19.79 1.04 10.86
N ARG A 68 -19.52 1.91 9.91
CA ARG A 68 -20.47 2.50 8.97
C ARG A 68 -20.39 1.94 7.55
N TRP A 69 -19.90 0.73 7.37
CA TRP A 69 -19.99 0.02 6.10
C TRP A 69 -21.38 -0.58 5.89
N CYS A 70 -21.68 -0.93 4.65
CA CYS A 70 -22.93 -1.59 4.31
C CYS A 70 -23.03 -2.97 5.02
N PRO A 71 -24.18 -3.38 5.53
CA PRO A 71 -24.36 -4.72 6.08
C PRO A 71 -23.95 -5.79 5.06
N GLY A 72 -23.09 -6.74 5.47
CA GLY A 72 -22.59 -7.80 4.58
C GLY A 72 -21.39 -7.41 3.68
N CYS A 73 -20.86 -6.21 3.83
CA CYS A 73 -19.65 -5.77 3.09
C CYS A 73 -18.43 -6.59 3.54
N GLY A 74 -17.57 -6.97 2.59
CA GLY A 74 -16.32 -7.70 2.85
C GLY A 74 -15.32 -6.94 3.71
N ASP A 75 -15.41 -5.61 3.79
CA ASP A 75 -14.57 -4.77 4.64
C ASP A 75 -14.62 -5.18 6.13
N TYR A 76 -15.77 -5.69 6.61
CA TYR A 76 -15.88 -6.21 7.98
C TYR A 76 -14.96 -7.40 8.25
N ALA A 77 -14.85 -8.31 7.28
CA ALA A 77 -14.01 -9.50 7.41
C ALA A 77 -12.53 -9.11 7.44
N ILE A 78 -12.15 -8.14 6.61
CA ILE A 78 -10.77 -7.62 6.56
C ILE A 78 -10.41 -6.92 7.86
N LEU A 79 -11.27 -6.02 8.37
CA LEU A 79 -11.09 -5.36 9.66
C LEU A 79 -10.92 -6.36 10.80
N ASN A 80 -11.82 -7.36 10.85
CA ASN A 80 -11.76 -8.41 11.86
C ASN A 80 -10.46 -9.22 11.80
N SER A 81 -9.96 -9.52 10.59
CA SER A 81 -8.72 -10.27 10.40
C SER A 81 -7.50 -9.46 10.88
N ILE A 82 -7.41 -8.18 10.51
CA ILE A 82 -6.32 -7.30 10.93
C ILE A 82 -6.36 -7.10 12.45
N GLN A 83 -7.52 -6.78 13.04
CA GLN A 83 -7.64 -6.63 14.50
C GLN A 83 -7.25 -7.90 15.29
N LYS A 84 -7.43 -9.09 14.69
CA LYS A 84 -6.99 -10.36 15.32
C LYS A 84 -5.49 -10.56 15.28
N VAL A 85 -4.82 -10.11 14.23
CA VAL A 85 -3.37 -10.26 14.05
C VAL A 85 -2.59 -9.28 14.92
N MET A 86 -3.09 -8.05 15.12
CA MET A 86 -2.37 -6.98 15.82
C MET A 86 -1.80 -7.38 17.20
N PRO A 87 -2.55 -8.08 18.10
CA PRO A 87 -2.03 -8.50 19.40
C PRO A 87 -0.81 -9.42 19.31
N ASP A 88 -0.75 -10.28 18.31
CA ASP A 88 0.28 -11.30 18.15
C ASP A 88 1.58 -10.73 17.57
N LEU A 89 1.52 -9.52 16.97
CA LEU A 89 2.71 -8.79 16.51
C LEU A 89 3.57 -8.27 17.67
N GLY A 90 3.02 -8.17 18.89
CA GLY A 90 3.75 -7.67 20.05
C GLY A 90 4.15 -6.19 19.98
N ILE A 91 3.61 -5.43 19.05
CA ILE A 91 3.89 -4.01 18.84
C ILE A 91 2.91 -3.19 19.70
N PRO A 92 3.39 -2.24 20.54
CA PRO A 92 2.52 -1.34 21.29
C PRO A 92 1.61 -0.52 20.35
N ARG A 93 0.36 -0.30 20.75
CA ARG A 93 -0.65 0.41 19.91
C ARG A 93 -0.20 1.80 19.47
N GLU A 94 0.53 2.50 20.33
CA GLU A 94 1.11 3.83 20.06
C GLU A 94 2.28 3.81 19.05
N LYS A 95 2.76 2.64 18.67
CA LYS A 95 3.75 2.46 17.60
C LYS A 95 3.11 2.01 16.29
N ILE A 96 1.80 1.80 16.25
CA ILE A 96 1.07 1.39 15.05
C ILE A 96 0.31 2.58 14.49
N VAL A 97 0.45 2.81 13.19
CA VAL A 97 -0.19 3.92 12.48
C VAL A 97 -0.89 3.42 11.22
N PHE A 98 -2.19 3.62 11.12
CA PHE A 98 -2.96 3.36 9.91
C PHE A 98 -3.14 4.64 9.10
N VAL A 99 -2.75 4.60 7.83
CA VAL A 99 -2.85 5.73 6.89
C VAL A 99 -3.80 5.34 5.78
N SER A 100 -4.85 6.11 5.55
CA SER A 100 -5.84 5.82 4.51
C SER A 100 -6.02 6.97 3.53
N GLY A 101 -6.48 6.61 2.31
CA GLY A 101 -6.91 7.57 1.29
C GLY A 101 -8.39 7.91 1.39
N ILE A 102 -9.13 7.75 0.29
CA ILE A 102 -10.57 8.01 0.20
C ILE A 102 -11.30 6.78 -0.37
N GLY A 103 -12.46 6.49 0.17
CA GLY A 103 -13.33 5.38 -0.22
C GLY A 103 -13.84 4.60 0.98
N CYS A 104 -14.52 3.48 0.74
CA CYS A 104 -15.07 2.64 1.82
C CYS A 104 -13.95 2.08 2.69
N SER A 105 -12.94 1.47 2.09
CA SER A 105 -11.76 0.94 2.78
C SER A 105 -11.05 2.01 3.63
N SER A 106 -11.07 3.26 3.19
CA SER A 106 -10.36 4.36 3.84
C SER A 106 -10.98 4.84 5.14
N ARG A 107 -12.15 4.30 5.52
CA ARG A 107 -12.71 4.46 6.87
C ARG A 107 -11.98 3.64 7.94
N PHE A 108 -11.09 2.77 7.53
CA PHE A 108 -10.40 1.81 8.39
C PHE A 108 -9.74 2.44 9.64
N PRO A 109 -9.02 3.59 9.57
CA PRO A 109 -8.41 4.21 10.73
C PRO A 109 -9.40 4.58 11.85
N TYR A 110 -10.66 4.89 11.51
CA TYR A 110 -11.69 5.19 12.52
C TYR A 110 -12.05 3.97 13.38
N TYR A 111 -11.83 2.76 12.87
CA TYR A 111 -12.25 1.51 13.51
C TYR A 111 -11.09 0.80 14.21
N MET A 112 -9.88 1.36 14.13
CA MET A 112 -8.70 0.87 14.81
C MET A 112 -8.37 1.76 16.01
N ASN A 113 -8.11 1.14 17.16
CA ASN A 113 -7.65 1.84 18.37
C ASN A 113 -6.12 1.96 18.37
N THR A 114 -5.60 2.66 17.36
CA THR A 114 -4.18 2.99 17.13
C THR A 114 -4.08 4.43 16.69
N TYR A 115 -2.88 4.93 16.35
CA TYR A 115 -2.80 6.19 15.62
C TYR A 115 -3.26 6.01 14.19
N GLY A 116 -3.80 7.08 13.59
CA GLY A 116 -4.29 7.06 12.22
C GLY A 116 -4.24 8.41 11.52
N PHE A 117 -4.09 8.35 10.19
CA PHE A 117 -4.20 9.50 9.30
C PHE A 117 -5.22 9.19 8.21
N HIS A 118 -6.15 10.12 8.00
CA HIS A 118 -7.07 10.10 6.88
C HIS A 118 -6.63 11.18 5.89
N THR A 119 -6.10 10.77 4.75
CA THR A 119 -5.51 11.68 3.76
C THR A 119 -6.52 12.07 2.67
N ILE A 120 -6.09 12.81 1.67
CA ILE A 120 -6.88 13.04 0.45
C ILE A 120 -6.69 11.87 -0.53
N HIS A 121 -7.53 11.83 -1.57
CA HIS A 121 -7.62 10.76 -2.56
C HIS A 121 -6.27 10.40 -3.17
N GLY A 122 -5.88 9.13 -3.03
CA GLY A 122 -4.65 8.57 -3.58
C GLY A 122 -3.35 9.03 -2.92
N ARG A 123 -3.40 9.69 -1.74
CA ARG A 123 -2.19 10.24 -1.10
C ARG A 123 -1.70 9.45 0.11
N ALA A 124 -2.40 8.39 0.50
CA ALA A 124 -2.01 7.57 1.63
C ALA A 124 -0.57 7.03 1.53
N PRO A 125 -0.08 6.47 0.39
CA PRO A 125 1.30 6.02 0.28
C PRO A 125 2.33 7.14 0.44
N ALA A 126 2.03 8.37 -0.03
CA ALA A 126 2.93 9.52 0.11
C ALA A 126 3.06 9.99 1.55
N VAL A 127 1.92 10.09 2.27
CA VAL A 127 1.91 10.47 3.69
C VAL A 127 2.58 9.37 4.54
N ALA A 128 2.28 8.10 4.28
CA ALA A 128 2.91 6.97 4.96
C ALA A 128 4.44 6.95 4.77
N THR A 129 4.92 7.28 3.55
CA THR A 129 6.34 7.45 3.26
C THR A 129 6.99 8.49 4.18
N GLY A 130 6.34 9.65 4.36
CA GLY A 130 6.83 10.70 5.24
C GLY A 130 6.84 10.27 6.71
N ILE A 131 5.78 9.60 7.17
CA ILE A 131 5.69 9.09 8.56
C ILE A 131 6.82 8.08 8.84
N LYS A 132 7.02 7.10 7.95
CA LYS A 132 8.06 6.07 8.13
C LYS A 132 9.47 6.65 8.06
N ALA A 133 9.73 7.54 7.11
CA ALA A 133 11.04 8.18 6.96
C ALA A 133 11.38 9.11 8.15
N SER A 134 10.38 9.74 8.76
CA SER A 134 10.58 10.62 9.93
C SER A 134 10.69 9.86 11.26
N ASN A 135 10.07 8.67 11.35
CA ASN A 135 10.15 7.80 12.53
C ASN A 135 10.17 6.32 12.11
N PRO A 136 11.37 5.76 11.87
CA PRO A 136 11.54 4.37 11.43
C PRO A 136 11.03 3.29 12.40
N GLU A 137 10.83 3.64 13.68
CA GLU A 137 10.34 2.70 14.70
C GLU A 137 8.84 2.39 14.59
N LEU A 138 8.10 3.18 13.81
CA LEU A 138 6.66 2.98 13.66
C LEU A 138 6.35 1.81 12.72
N SER A 139 5.35 1.02 13.09
CA SER A 139 4.69 0.07 12.19
C SER A 139 3.61 0.83 11.42
N VAL A 140 3.87 1.08 10.14
CA VAL A 140 3.01 1.94 9.30
C VAL A 140 2.23 1.09 8.30
N TRP A 141 0.91 1.23 8.35
CA TRP A 141 -0.04 0.50 7.53
C TRP A 141 -0.79 1.45 6.61
N VAL A 142 -0.81 1.17 5.33
CA VAL A 142 -1.60 1.89 4.33
C VAL A 142 -2.83 1.07 3.99
N VAL A 143 -4.02 1.66 4.10
CA VAL A 143 -5.27 1.06 3.65
C VAL A 143 -5.84 1.90 2.51
N THR A 144 -6.05 1.26 1.37
CA THR A 144 -6.54 1.91 0.15
C THR A 144 -7.47 0.99 -0.62
N GLY A 145 -8.38 1.56 -1.40
CA GLY A 145 -9.17 0.82 -2.38
C GLY A 145 -8.48 0.79 -3.75
N ASP A 146 -8.93 -0.09 -4.62
CA ASP A 146 -8.44 -0.20 -5.99
C ASP A 146 -8.58 1.11 -6.78
N GLY A 147 -9.72 1.80 -6.62
CA GLY A 147 -9.93 3.11 -7.23
C GLY A 147 -9.04 4.21 -6.65
N ASP A 148 -8.84 4.21 -5.33
CA ASP A 148 -8.02 5.19 -4.63
C ASP A 148 -6.53 5.01 -4.93
N GLY A 149 -6.02 3.79 -4.76
CA GLY A 149 -4.59 3.49 -4.87
C GLY A 149 -4.07 3.43 -6.31
N LEU A 150 -4.90 2.98 -7.27
CA LEU A 150 -4.45 2.66 -8.63
C LEU A 150 -4.87 3.69 -9.68
N SER A 151 -5.82 4.60 -9.37
CA SER A 151 -6.17 5.72 -10.23
C SER A 151 -5.28 6.92 -9.90
N ILE A 152 -5.82 7.93 -9.22
CA ILE A 152 -5.04 9.14 -8.85
C ILE A 152 -3.85 8.82 -7.93
N GLY A 153 -3.90 7.71 -7.19
CA GLY A 153 -2.82 7.24 -6.32
C GLY A 153 -1.69 6.49 -7.02
N GLY A 154 -1.86 6.07 -8.29
CA GLY A 154 -0.94 5.14 -8.97
C GLY A 154 0.53 5.55 -8.94
N ASN A 155 0.82 6.83 -9.13
CA ASN A 155 2.19 7.34 -9.06
C ASN A 155 2.80 7.19 -7.64
N HIS A 156 2.05 7.53 -6.60
CA HIS A 156 2.51 7.41 -5.21
C HIS A 156 2.64 5.95 -4.77
N PHE A 157 1.72 5.10 -5.25
CA PHE A 157 1.78 3.65 -5.04
C PHE A 157 3.07 3.06 -5.60
N MET A 158 3.35 3.30 -6.89
CA MET A 158 4.58 2.84 -7.55
C MET A 158 5.84 3.32 -6.82
N HIS A 159 5.90 4.60 -6.45
CA HIS A 159 7.09 5.17 -5.81
C HIS A 159 7.29 4.72 -4.37
N ALA A 160 6.23 4.42 -3.61
CA ALA A 160 6.35 3.81 -2.29
C ALA A 160 6.93 2.39 -2.39
N LEU A 161 6.44 1.59 -3.35
CA LEU A 161 6.93 0.23 -3.57
C LEU A 161 8.41 0.20 -3.98
N ARG A 162 8.80 0.95 -5.02
CA ARG A 162 10.18 0.92 -5.54
C ARG A 162 11.23 1.44 -4.55
N ARG A 163 10.82 2.27 -3.58
CA ARG A 163 11.71 2.74 -2.51
C ARG A 163 11.93 1.71 -1.42
N ASN A 164 11.13 0.70 -1.36
CA ASN A 164 11.20 -0.36 -0.35
C ASN A 164 11.20 0.20 1.09
N LEU A 165 10.31 1.18 1.37
CA LEU A 165 10.07 1.57 2.76
C LEU A 165 9.40 0.42 3.50
N ASP A 166 9.70 0.26 4.79
CA ASP A 166 9.07 -0.74 5.66
C ASP A 166 7.61 -0.35 5.97
N LEU A 167 6.75 -0.56 4.99
CA LEU A 167 5.32 -0.22 4.98
C LEU A 167 4.49 -1.46 4.66
N ASN A 168 3.33 -1.58 5.30
CA ASN A 168 2.34 -2.59 4.96
C ASN A 168 1.19 -1.95 4.18
N ILE A 169 1.06 -2.25 2.89
CA ILE A 169 0.02 -1.71 2.02
C ILE A 169 -1.04 -2.77 1.77
N ILE A 170 -2.25 -2.54 2.27
CA ILE A 170 -3.42 -3.41 2.06
C ILE A 170 -4.35 -2.73 1.05
N LEU A 171 -4.52 -3.35 -0.11
CA LEU A 171 -5.41 -2.89 -1.16
C LEU A 171 -6.70 -3.71 -1.15
N PHE A 172 -7.82 -3.06 -0.88
CA PHE A 172 -9.16 -3.65 -0.96
C PHE A 172 -9.64 -3.56 -2.41
N ASN A 173 -9.61 -4.67 -3.11
CA ASN A 173 -10.02 -4.73 -4.51
C ASN A 173 -11.45 -5.26 -4.63
N ASN A 174 -12.39 -4.38 -4.92
CA ASN A 174 -13.79 -4.74 -5.17
C ASN A 174 -14.25 -4.43 -6.61
N ARG A 175 -13.32 -3.99 -7.45
CA ARG A 175 -13.57 -3.66 -8.88
C ARG A 175 -14.65 -2.60 -9.09
N ILE A 176 -14.83 -1.67 -8.13
CA ILE A 176 -15.83 -0.60 -8.23
C ILE A 176 -15.50 0.55 -7.28
N TYR A 177 -15.86 1.79 -7.64
CA TYR A 177 -15.95 2.89 -6.68
C TYR A 177 -17.27 2.78 -5.89
N GLY A 178 -17.23 2.12 -4.72
CA GLY A 178 -18.43 1.88 -3.92
C GLY A 178 -18.95 3.15 -3.22
N LEU A 179 -18.07 3.94 -2.61
CA LEU A 179 -18.44 5.14 -1.84
C LEU A 179 -19.22 6.17 -2.68
N THR A 180 -18.84 6.34 -3.93
CA THR A 180 -19.46 7.26 -4.89
C THR A 180 -20.61 6.65 -5.68
N LYS A 181 -21.09 5.47 -5.26
CA LYS A 181 -22.28 4.75 -5.75
C LYS A 181 -22.15 4.06 -7.10
N GLY A 182 -20.96 3.48 -7.40
CA GLY A 182 -20.83 2.46 -8.42
C GLY A 182 -20.27 2.91 -9.77
N GLN A 183 -19.29 3.79 -9.80
CA GLN A 183 -18.49 4.04 -11.00
C GLN A 183 -17.46 2.91 -11.16
N TYR A 184 -17.06 2.63 -12.41
CA TYR A 184 -15.99 1.67 -12.67
C TYR A 184 -14.65 2.17 -12.08
N SER A 185 -13.85 1.25 -11.61
CA SER A 185 -12.50 1.47 -11.07
C SER A 185 -11.43 0.96 -12.06
N PRO A 186 -10.15 1.24 -11.83
CA PRO A 186 -9.08 0.73 -12.70
C PRO A 186 -9.02 -0.79 -12.83
N THR A 187 -9.60 -1.53 -11.89
CA THR A 187 -9.64 -3.01 -11.91
C THR A 187 -10.97 -3.59 -12.40
N SER A 188 -11.93 -2.73 -12.76
CA SER A 188 -13.21 -3.17 -13.34
C SER A 188 -12.99 -3.87 -14.68
N GLU A 189 -13.78 -4.90 -14.92
CA GLU A 189 -13.70 -5.71 -16.14
C GLU A 189 -14.03 -4.92 -17.39
N PHE A 190 -13.34 -5.23 -18.48
CA PHE A 190 -13.68 -4.69 -19.80
C PHE A 190 -15.15 -5.01 -20.15
N GLY A 191 -15.87 -4.04 -20.64
CA GLY A 191 -17.28 -4.17 -21.00
C GLY A 191 -18.26 -4.06 -19.83
N LYS A 192 -17.80 -3.90 -18.57
CA LYS A 192 -18.66 -3.75 -17.40
C LYS A 192 -19.57 -2.53 -17.54
N LYS A 193 -20.87 -2.73 -17.37
CA LYS A 193 -21.86 -1.66 -17.41
C LYS A 193 -22.09 -1.10 -16.01
N THR A 194 -22.04 0.21 -15.90
CA THR A 194 -22.37 0.95 -14.67
C THR A 194 -23.33 2.10 -15.03
N LYS A 195 -23.87 2.78 -14.01
CA LYS A 195 -24.74 3.95 -14.26
C LYS A 195 -24.02 5.08 -15.02
N SER A 196 -22.72 5.24 -14.81
CA SER A 196 -21.90 6.25 -15.48
C SER A 196 -21.30 5.75 -16.80
N THR A 197 -21.31 4.44 -17.06
CA THR A 197 -20.80 3.81 -18.29
C THR A 197 -21.82 2.81 -18.85
N PRO A 198 -22.97 3.29 -19.34
CA PRO A 198 -24.08 2.41 -19.76
C PRO A 198 -23.74 1.57 -20.98
N MET A 199 -22.79 2.00 -21.80
CA MET A 199 -22.32 1.24 -22.99
C MET A 199 -21.24 0.21 -22.63
N GLY A 200 -20.75 0.20 -21.40
CA GLY A 200 -19.66 -0.65 -20.90
C GLY A 200 -18.31 0.07 -20.85
N VAL A 201 -17.47 -0.41 -19.96
CA VAL A 201 -16.08 0.06 -19.77
C VAL A 201 -15.24 -0.34 -20.98
N ILE A 202 -14.47 0.59 -21.54
CA ILE A 202 -13.56 0.37 -22.68
C ILE A 202 -12.09 0.36 -22.28
N ASP A 203 -11.80 0.62 -21.00
CA ASP A 203 -10.46 0.51 -20.44
C ASP A 203 -10.13 -0.95 -20.10
N TYR A 204 -8.90 -1.36 -20.34
CA TYR A 204 -8.43 -2.66 -19.89
C TYR A 204 -8.10 -2.61 -18.39
N PRO A 205 -8.49 -3.64 -17.61
CA PRO A 205 -8.27 -3.64 -16.17
C PRO A 205 -6.79 -3.71 -15.80
N VAL A 206 -6.43 -2.95 -14.77
CA VAL A 206 -5.11 -3.05 -14.14
C VAL A 206 -5.07 -4.31 -13.28
N THR A 207 -3.98 -5.07 -13.37
CA THR A 207 -3.67 -6.16 -12.45
C THR A 207 -2.78 -5.63 -11.33
N PRO A 208 -3.29 -5.45 -10.09
CA PRO A 208 -2.55 -4.78 -9.00
C PRO A 208 -1.23 -5.46 -8.66
N LEU A 209 -1.22 -6.81 -8.62
CA LEU A 209 0.00 -7.57 -8.33
C LEU A 209 1.06 -7.35 -9.41
N SER A 210 0.67 -7.37 -10.69
CA SER A 210 1.61 -7.12 -11.79
C SER A 210 2.27 -5.75 -11.68
N LEU A 211 1.49 -4.73 -11.30
CA LEU A 211 2.00 -3.38 -11.06
C LEU A 211 2.94 -3.35 -9.84
N ALA A 212 2.59 -4.05 -8.76
CA ALA A 212 3.42 -4.12 -7.57
C ALA A 212 4.76 -4.81 -7.84
N ILE A 213 4.73 -5.95 -8.55
CA ILE A 213 5.94 -6.69 -8.94
C ILE A 213 6.81 -5.87 -9.89
N ALA A 214 6.22 -5.23 -10.90
CA ALA A 214 6.91 -4.34 -11.84
C ALA A 214 7.50 -3.10 -11.16
N SER A 215 6.94 -2.70 -10.00
CA SER A 215 7.46 -1.63 -9.15
C SER A 215 8.48 -2.13 -8.11
N GLU A 216 8.96 -3.37 -8.25
CA GLU A 216 10.01 -3.98 -7.40
C GLU A 216 9.60 -4.18 -5.92
N ALA A 217 8.30 -4.32 -5.62
CA ALA A 217 7.85 -4.64 -4.27
C ALA A 217 8.52 -5.93 -3.77
N THR A 218 9.03 -5.90 -2.54
CA THR A 218 9.78 -7.00 -1.95
C THR A 218 8.90 -8.09 -1.36
N PHE A 219 7.69 -7.74 -0.91
CA PHE A 219 6.65 -8.69 -0.54
C PHE A 219 5.37 -8.42 -1.32
N VAL A 220 4.83 -9.43 -1.98
CA VAL A 220 3.60 -9.34 -2.77
C VAL A 220 2.72 -10.54 -2.48
N ALA A 221 1.49 -10.31 -2.05
CA ALA A 221 0.54 -11.35 -1.70
C ALA A 221 -0.89 -11.02 -2.13
N ARG A 222 -1.74 -12.03 -2.19
CA ARG A 222 -3.18 -11.92 -2.44
C ARG A 222 -3.97 -12.82 -1.52
N SER A 223 -5.11 -12.31 -1.04
CA SER A 223 -6.07 -13.10 -0.28
C SER A 223 -7.52 -12.76 -0.67
N ILE A 224 -8.48 -13.39 -0.01
CA ILE A 224 -9.91 -13.24 -0.22
C ILE A 224 -10.54 -12.88 1.12
N ASP A 225 -11.48 -11.92 1.15
CA ASP A 225 -12.16 -11.45 2.37
C ASP A 225 -12.87 -12.54 3.15
N ILE A 226 -13.53 -13.47 2.45
CA ILE A 226 -14.27 -14.57 3.07
C ILE A 226 -13.38 -15.71 3.61
N ASP A 227 -12.11 -15.74 3.24
CA ASP A 227 -11.13 -16.70 3.79
C ASP A 227 -10.31 -16.05 4.92
N VAL A 228 -11.01 -15.77 6.02
CA VAL A 228 -10.48 -15.04 7.19
C VAL A 228 -9.21 -15.69 7.75
N LYS A 229 -9.11 -17.03 7.72
CA LYS A 229 -7.94 -17.74 8.23
C LYS A 229 -6.71 -17.50 7.35
N HIS A 230 -6.89 -17.67 6.04
CA HIS A 230 -5.84 -17.40 5.06
C HIS A 230 -5.45 -15.91 5.06
N LEU A 231 -6.45 -15.00 5.08
CA LEU A 231 -6.19 -13.57 5.14
C LEU A 231 -5.37 -13.19 6.39
N SER A 232 -5.71 -13.74 7.56
CA SER A 232 -4.95 -13.45 8.80
C SER A 232 -3.50 -13.92 8.68
N SER A 233 -3.24 -15.11 8.12
CA SER A 233 -1.86 -15.59 7.94
C SER A 233 -1.06 -14.74 6.94
N ILE A 234 -1.70 -14.24 5.88
CA ILE A 234 -1.05 -13.33 4.92
C ILE A 234 -0.74 -11.96 5.56
N VAL A 235 -1.65 -11.40 6.34
CA VAL A 235 -1.44 -10.13 7.06
C VAL A 235 -0.32 -10.26 8.09
N GLU A 236 -0.26 -11.38 8.81
CA GLU A 236 0.81 -11.68 9.76
C GLU A 236 2.17 -11.80 9.05
N ALA A 237 2.24 -12.54 7.93
CA ALA A 237 3.45 -12.65 7.12
C ALA A 237 3.91 -11.28 6.59
N ALA A 238 2.98 -10.47 6.09
CA ALA A 238 3.27 -9.09 5.63
C ALA A 238 3.85 -8.22 6.74
N ALA A 239 3.31 -8.31 7.97
CA ALA A 239 3.78 -7.56 9.13
C ALA A 239 5.19 -7.93 9.57
N HIS A 240 5.62 -9.18 9.35
CA HIS A 240 6.97 -9.67 9.69
C HIS A 240 7.99 -9.46 8.56
N HIS A 241 7.55 -9.10 7.38
CA HIS A 241 8.46 -8.74 6.30
C HIS A 241 9.15 -7.42 6.60
N LYS A 242 10.47 -7.34 6.41
CA LYS A 242 11.22 -6.09 6.52
C LYS A 242 11.40 -5.48 5.14
N GLY A 243 10.70 -4.38 4.90
CA GLY A 243 10.56 -3.73 3.61
C GLY A 243 9.09 -3.50 3.25
N VAL A 244 8.82 -3.12 2.01
CA VAL A 244 7.45 -2.86 1.58
C VAL A 244 6.68 -4.16 1.34
N SER A 245 5.57 -4.30 2.05
CA SER A 245 4.60 -5.37 1.82
C SER A 245 3.39 -4.85 1.07
N PHE A 246 3.01 -5.53 0.01
CA PHE A 246 1.78 -5.28 -0.74
C PHE A 246 0.85 -6.50 -0.68
N VAL A 247 -0.33 -6.30 -0.14
CA VAL A 247 -1.39 -7.33 -0.04
C VAL A 247 -2.63 -6.86 -0.75
N GLU A 248 -3.01 -7.52 -1.83
CA GLU A 248 -4.31 -7.37 -2.46
C GLU A 248 -5.33 -8.29 -1.78
N VAL A 249 -6.46 -7.75 -1.37
CA VAL A 249 -7.58 -8.54 -0.85
C VAL A 249 -8.77 -8.40 -1.78
N TYR A 250 -9.20 -9.49 -2.41
CA TYR A 250 -10.46 -9.54 -3.12
C TYR A 250 -11.60 -9.35 -2.13
N GLN A 251 -12.37 -8.28 -2.31
CA GLN A 251 -13.38 -7.84 -1.38
C GLN A 251 -14.73 -7.75 -2.10
N ASN A 252 -15.77 -8.34 -1.52
CA ASN A 252 -17.11 -8.25 -2.09
C ASN A 252 -17.82 -6.96 -1.69
N CYS A 253 -18.15 -6.14 -2.68
CA CYS A 253 -19.03 -4.98 -2.52
C CYS A 253 -20.48 -5.40 -2.83
N ASN A 254 -21.21 -5.88 -1.81
CA ASN A 254 -22.55 -6.45 -1.96
C ASN A 254 -23.65 -5.46 -2.41
N ILE A 255 -23.34 -4.17 -2.57
CA ILE A 255 -24.32 -3.14 -3.01
C ILE A 255 -24.07 -2.72 -4.47
N PHE A 256 -22.82 -2.55 -4.88
CA PHE A 256 -22.51 -1.99 -6.20
C PHE A 256 -21.81 -2.96 -7.13
N ASN A 257 -21.27 -4.07 -6.60
CA ASN A 257 -20.56 -5.08 -7.38
C ASN A 257 -20.62 -6.45 -6.70
N ASP A 258 -21.82 -6.86 -6.30
CA ASP A 258 -22.04 -8.14 -5.64
C ASP A 258 -21.63 -9.30 -6.55
N GLY A 259 -20.97 -10.30 -5.97
CA GLY A 259 -20.53 -11.48 -6.69
C GLY A 259 -19.38 -11.29 -7.68
N ALA A 260 -18.68 -10.15 -7.66
CA ALA A 260 -17.59 -9.86 -8.62
C ALA A 260 -16.51 -10.95 -8.69
N PHE A 261 -16.34 -11.71 -7.63
CA PHE A 261 -15.35 -12.78 -7.50
C PHE A 261 -15.99 -14.15 -7.24
N GLU A 262 -17.32 -14.26 -7.27
CA GLU A 262 -18.07 -15.46 -6.92
C GLU A 262 -17.66 -16.69 -7.73
N SER A 263 -17.29 -16.48 -9.02
CA SER A 263 -16.85 -17.55 -9.92
C SER A 263 -15.71 -18.43 -9.37
N PHE A 264 -14.92 -17.93 -8.42
CA PHE A 264 -13.85 -18.69 -7.77
C PHE A 264 -13.84 -18.58 -6.24
N THR A 265 -14.58 -17.66 -5.63
CA THR A 265 -14.60 -17.49 -4.17
C THR A 265 -15.70 -18.30 -3.49
N GLU A 266 -16.77 -18.62 -4.20
CA GLU A 266 -17.85 -19.44 -3.65
C GLU A 266 -17.32 -20.79 -3.12
N ARG A 267 -17.80 -21.20 -1.94
CA ARG A 267 -17.30 -22.37 -1.21
C ARG A 267 -17.35 -23.67 -2.04
N SER A 268 -18.36 -23.80 -2.89
CA SER A 268 -18.59 -24.98 -3.73
C SER A 268 -17.56 -25.13 -4.84
N VAL A 269 -17.12 -24.03 -5.44
CA VAL A 269 -16.21 -24.00 -6.60
C VAL A 269 -14.76 -23.68 -6.24
N ARG A 270 -14.52 -23.07 -5.08
CA ARG A 270 -13.21 -22.62 -4.64
C ARG A 270 -12.12 -23.69 -4.71
N PRO A 271 -12.31 -24.92 -4.26
CA PRO A 271 -11.27 -25.94 -4.35
C PRO A 271 -10.80 -26.22 -5.78
N ASP A 272 -11.69 -26.02 -6.76
CA ASP A 272 -11.42 -26.26 -8.18
C ASP A 272 -10.94 -25.02 -8.94
N ARG A 273 -11.06 -23.84 -8.35
CA ARG A 273 -10.84 -22.57 -9.02
C ARG A 273 -9.75 -21.71 -8.40
N VAL A 274 -9.32 -22.03 -7.18
CA VAL A 274 -8.27 -21.31 -6.46
C VAL A 274 -7.04 -22.18 -6.31
N LEU A 275 -5.87 -21.59 -6.60
CA LEU A 275 -4.56 -22.17 -6.33
C LEU A 275 -3.97 -21.46 -5.11
N TYR A 276 -3.84 -22.19 -4.00
CA TYR A 276 -3.15 -21.68 -2.82
C TYR A 276 -1.64 -21.86 -3.00
N LEU A 277 -0.92 -20.74 -3.04
CA LEU A 277 0.54 -20.72 -3.18
C LEU A 277 1.19 -20.95 -1.82
N GLU A 278 1.92 -22.06 -1.69
CA GLU A 278 2.67 -22.43 -0.50
C GLU A 278 4.15 -22.62 -0.87
N HIS A 279 5.04 -21.90 -0.19
CA HIS A 279 6.48 -22.00 -0.43
C HIS A 279 6.98 -23.44 -0.28
N GLY A 280 7.81 -23.89 -1.22
CA GLY A 280 8.38 -25.25 -1.25
C GLY A 280 7.39 -26.34 -1.63
N LYS A 281 6.15 -26.00 -2.00
CA LYS A 281 5.12 -26.98 -2.40
C LYS A 281 4.89 -26.96 -3.91
N PRO A 282 4.56 -28.13 -4.50
CA PRO A 282 4.09 -28.17 -5.88
C PRO A 282 2.75 -27.44 -6.01
N MET A 283 2.59 -26.69 -7.11
CA MET A 283 1.37 -25.94 -7.41
C MET A 283 0.26 -26.86 -7.86
N VAL A 284 -0.45 -27.45 -6.91
CA VAL A 284 -1.53 -28.42 -7.11
C VAL A 284 -2.84 -27.86 -6.58
N PHE A 285 -3.92 -28.04 -7.33
CA PHE A 285 -5.26 -27.56 -6.99
C PHE A 285 -6.32 -28.60 -7.41
N GLY A 286 -7.57 -28.26 -7.17
CA GLY A 286 -8.70 -29.17 -7.39
C GLY A 286 -9.16 -29.84 -6.09
N LYS A 287 -10.45 -30.10 -5.99
CA LYS A 287 -11.06 -30.76 -4.81
C LYS A 287 -10.37 -32.08 -4.47
N ASN A 288 -9.91 -32.81 -5.48
CA ASN A 288 -9.23 -34.09 -5.34
C ASN A 288 -7.69 -33.95 -5.49
N ARG A 289 -7.14 -32.76 -5.53
CA ARG A 289 -5.72 -32.50 -5.86
C ARG A 289 -5.29 -33.17 -7.17
N ASP A 290 -6.15 -33.10 -8.15
CA ASP A 290 -6.03 -33.81 -9.43
C ASP A 290 -5.55 -32.90 -10.58
N ARG A 291 -5.26 -31.65 -10.30
CA ARG A 291 -4.74 -30.68 -11.29
C ARG A 291 -3.51 -29.97 -10.76
N GLY A 292 -2.59 -29.63 -11.65
CA GLY A 292 -1.39 -28.91 -11.30
C GLY A 292 -0.96 -27.91 -12.37
N ILE A 293 -0.04 -27.03 -12.02
CA ILE A 293 0.61 -26.09 -12.94
C ILE A 293 1.97 -26.63 -13.30
N ARG A 294 2.25 -26.73 -14.60
CA ARG A 294 3.54 -27.10 -15.15
C ARG A 294 4.03 -26.05 -16.15
N MET A 295 5.32 -25.92 -16.31
CA MET A 295 5.90 -25.14 -17.40
C MET A 295 6.05 -25.97 -18.67
N ASN A 296 5.51 -25.49 -19.76
CA ASN A 296 5.75 -26.02 -21.10
C ASN A 296 6.57 -24.99 -21.89
N GLY A 297 7.88 -25.17 -21.90
CA GLY A 297 8.81 -24.15 -22.36
C GLY A 297 8.70 -22.89 -21.49
N THR A 298 8.28 -21.77 -22.08
CA THR A 298 8.11 -20.47 -21.39
C THR A 298 6.67 -20.18 -20.96
N ARG A 299 5.75 -21.12 -21.15
CA ARG A 299 4.32 -20.91 -20.84
C ARG A 299 3.85 -21.84 -19.73
N PRO A 300 3.08 -21.37 -18.78
CA PRO A 300 2.40 -22.23 -17.84
C PRO A 300 1.27 -22.98 -18.54
N GLU A 301 1.00 -24.20 -18.09
CA GLU A 301 -0.16 -24.98 -18.50
C GLU A 301 -0.77 -25.68 -17.30
N VAL A 302 -2.07 -25.93 -17.36
CA VAL A 302 -2.77 -26.78 -16.39
C VAL A 302 -2.69 -28.21 -16.87
N ILE A 303 -2.17 -29.09 -16.01
CA ILE A 303 -2.09 -30.53 -16.26
C ILE A 303 -3.04 -31.30 -15.35
N GLN A 304 -3.58 -32.42 -15.89
CA GLN A 304 -4.36 -33.39 -15.12
C GLN A 304 -3.42 -34.41 -14.50
N LEU A 305 -3.51 -34.58 -13.17
CA LEU A 305 -2.73 -35.57 -12.42
C LEU A 305 -3.53 -36.87 -12.25
N GLY A 306 -2.86 -37.98 -12.25
CA GLY A 306 -3.46 -39.27 -11.99
C GLY A 306 -2.94 -40.41 -12.86
N SER A 307 -3.43 -41.63 -12.60
CA SER A 307 -2.98 -42.86 -13.28
C SER A 307 -3.26 -42.86 -14.78
N GLU A 308 -4.28 -42.19 -15.24
CA GLU A 308 -4.65 -42.11 -16.67
C GLU A 308 -3.63 -41.32 -17.47
N THR A 309 -3.09 -40.27 -16.91
CA THR A 309 -2.08 -39.40 -17.55
C THR A 309 -0.65 -39.81 -17.24
N GLY A 310 -0.44 -40.62 -16.16
CA GLY A 310 0.86 -40.93 -15.62
C GLY A 310 1.59 -39.77 -14.97
N LEU A 311 0.95 -38.59 -14.88
CA LEU A 311 1.51 -37.39 -14.26
C LEU A 311 1.19 -37.34 -12.78
N ASN A 312 2.08 -36.76 -11.99
CA ASN A 312 1.96 -36.63 -10.54
C ASN A 312 2.48 -35.28 -10.05
N GLU A 313 2.45 -35.04 -8.74
CA GLU A 313 2.84 -33.74 -8.14
C GLU A 313 4.30 -33.33 -8.44
N SER A 314 5.20 -34.29 -8.74
CA SER A 314 6.59 -33.98 -9.10
C SER A 314 6.75 -33.37 -10.51
N ASP A 315 5.71 -33.47 -11.34
CA ASP A 315 5.65 -32.86 -12.66
C ASP A 315 5.20 -31.38 -12.59
N CYS A 316 4.73 -30.93 -11.41
CA CYS A 316 4.25 -29.59 -11.19
C CYS A 316 5.37 -28.62 -10.84
N LEU A 317 5.17 -27.34 -11.19
CA LEU A 317 6.03 -26.26 -10.76
C LEU A 317 5.99 -26.14 -9.23
N VAL A 318 7.15 -26.13 -8.59
CA VAL A 318 7.29 -25.88 -7.15
C VAL A 318 7.34 -24.38 -6.91
N HIS A 319 6.52 -23.89 -5.98
CA HIS A 319 6.48 -22.47 -5.64
C HIS A 319 7.66 -22.09 -4.75
N ASP A 320 8.41 -21.06 -5.16
CA ASP A 320 9.45 -20.46 -4.34
C ASP A 320 9.25 -18.93 -4.28
N VAL A 321 8.92 -18.43 -3.08
CA VAL A 321 8.66 -17.01 -2.84
C VAL A 321 9.94 -16.17 -2.79
N HIS A 322 11.11 -16.81 -2.62
CA HIS A 322 12.38 -16.13 -2.39
C HIS A 322 13.22 -15.93 -3.67
N ILE A 323 12.69 -16.31 -4.83
CA ILE A 323 13.38 -16.07 -6.10
C ILE A 323 13.45 -14.54 -6.33
N GLU A 324 14.68 -14.03 -6.48
CA GLU A 324 14.90 -12.60 -6.72
C GLU A 324 14.35 -12.14 -8.07
N ASP A 325 14.48 -12.99 -9.11
CA ASP A 325 13.90 -12.73 -10.42
C ASP A 325 12.36 -12.72 -10.34
N PRO A 326 11.70 -11.63 -10.72
CA PRO A 326 10.26 -11.50 -10.57
C PRO A 326 9.42 -12.25 -11.60
N SER A 327 10.04 -12.92 -12.59
CA SER A 327 9.34 -13.49 -13.76
C SER A 327 8.27 -14.51 -13.37
N VAL A 328 8.57 -15.42 -12.43
CA VAL A 328 7.59 -16.42 -11.97
C VAL A 328 6.47 -15.76 -11.20
N ALA A 329 6.76 -14.84 -10.28
CA ALA A 329 5.75 -14.11 -9.54
C ALA A 329 4.84 -13.29 -10.49
N PHE A 330 5.43 -12.67 -11.52
CA PHE A 330 4.67 -11.92 -12.52
C PHE A 330 3.77 -12.84 -13.36
N MET A 331 4.27 -13.99 -13.79
CA MET A 331 3.51 -15.02 -14.49
C MET A 331 2.30 -15.48 -13.65
N LEU A 332 2.52 -15.80 -12.38
CA LEU A 332 1.46 -16.22 -11.46
C LEU A 332 0.42 -15.11 -11.26
N ALA A 333 0.86 -13.84 -11.15
CA ALA A 333 -0.04 -12.69 -11.00
C ALA A 333 -0.97 -12.51 -12.21
N ARG A 334 -0.60 -13.02 -13.39
CA ARG A 334 -1.35 -12.94 -14.64
C ARG A 334 -2.24 -14.15 -14.92
N MET A 335 -2.21 -15.16 -14.06
CA MET A 335 -3.12 -16.30 -14.19
C MET A 335 -4.54 -15.90 -13.83
N GLU A 336 -5.48 -16.12 -14.76
CA GLU A 336 -6.88 -15.73 -14.63
C GLU A 336 -7.81 -16.83 -15.18
N GLN A 337 -9.02 -16.85 -14.62
CA GLN A 337 -10.10 -17.70 -15.15
C GLN A 337 -10.49 -17.28 -16.58
N PRO A 338 -10.94 -18.18 -17.44
CA PRO A 338 -11.16 -19.63 -17.18
C PRO A 338 -9.94 -20.52 -17.44
N GLU A 339 -8.86 -19.98 -18.01
CA GLU A 339 -7.70 -20.75 -18.47
C GLU A 339 -6.89 -21.32 -17.29
N PHE A 340 -6.74 -20.55 -16.22
CA PHE A 340 -6.01 -20.93 -15.02
C PHE A 340 -6.86 -20.83 -13.75
N PRO A 341 -6.48 -21.53 -12.67
CA PRO A 341 -7.01 -21.22 -11.34
C PRO A 341 -6.60 -19.81 -10.93
N GLN A 342 -7.33 -19.20 -9.99
CA GLN A 342 -6.94 -17.92 -9.40
C GLN A 342 -5.89 -18.15 -8.31
N PRO A 343 -4.63 -17.71 -8.48
CA PRO A 343 -3.63 -17.85 -7.45
C PRO A 343 -3.90 -16.91 -6.27
N VAL A 344 -3.77 -17.42 -5.04
CA VAL A 344 -3.78 -16.69 -3.78
C VAL A 344 -2.64 -17.18 -2.89
N GLY A 345 -2.15 -16.34 -2.00
CA GLY A 345 -0.99 -16.63 -1.16
C GLY A 345 0.10 -15.59 -1.34
N ILE A 346 1.31 -15.95 -1.00
CA ILE A 346 2.49 -15.08 -1.15
C ILE A 346 3.14 -15.39 -2.49
N PHE A 347 3.22 -14.39 -3.37
CA PHE A 347 3.82 -14.48 -4.71
C PHE A 347 5.32 -14.24 -4.68
N ARG A 348 5.76 -13.36 -3.79
CA ARG A 348 7.14 -12.91 -3.65
C ARG A 348 7.41 -12.50 -2.20
N ASP A 349 8.56 -12.90 -1.66
CA ASP A 349 9.11 -12.47 -0.37
C ASP A 349 10.63 -12.45 -0.45
N VAL A 350 11.20 -11.35 -0.89
CA VAL A 350 12.66 -11.18 -1.04
C VAL A 350 13.17 -10.08 -0.12
N ARG A 351 14.41 -10.17 0.31
CA ARG A 351 15.02 -9.25 1.25
C ARG A 351 15.89 -8.22 0.53
N ARG A 352 15.63 -6.95 0.81
CA ARG A 352 16.45 -5.81 0.35
C ARG A 352 16.57 -4.80 1.48
N ALA A 353 17.64 -4.02 1.50
CA ALA A 353 17.77 -2.91 2.43
C ALA A 353 16.61 -1.92 2.27
N THR A 354 16.10 -1.41 3.38
CA THR A 354 15.00 -0.45 3.35
C THR A 354 15.51 0.96 3.05
N TYR A 355 14.63 1.81 2.53
CA TYR A 355 14.97 3.20 2.24
C TYR A 355 15.38 3.97 3.49
N GLU A 356 14.65 3.82 4.60
CA GLU A 356 14.94 4.50 5.85
C GLU A 356 16.29 4.06 6.45
N ASP A 357 16.65 2.76 6.36
CA ASP A 357 17.94 2.28 6.85
C ASP A 357 19.09 2.86 5.99
N LEU A 358 18.93 2.87 4.66
CA LEU A 358 19.91 3.47 3.74
C LEU A 358 20.03 4.97 3.94
N LEU A 359 18.92 5.67 4.19
CA LEU A 359 18.92 7.11 4.47
C LEU A 359 19.64 7.42 5.78
N ALA A 360 19.37 6.66 6.84
CA ALA A 360 20.06 6.81 8.12
C ALA A 360 21.58 6.65 7.95
N HIS A 361 22.00 5.60 7.23
CA HIS A 361 23.41 5.36 6.95
C HIS A 361 24.07 6.51 6.17
N GLN A 362 23.41 7.05 5.11
CA GLN A 362 23.92 8.21 4.38
C GLN A 362 24.07 9.45 5.27
N ILE A 363 23.13 9.68 6.19
CA ILE A 363 23.20 10.79 7.15
C ILE A 363 24.40 10.60 8.09
N GLU A 364 24.56 9.39 8.65
CA GLU A 364 25.68 9.05 9.53
C GLU A 364 27.04 9.23 8.85
N GLU A 365 27.20 8.70 7.64
CA GLU A 365 28.41 8.89 6.85
C GLU A 365 28.68 10.36 6.56
N SER A 366 27.67 11.13 6.20
CA SER A 366 27.81 12.56 5.93
C SER A 366 28.26 13.30 7.18
N VAL A 367 27.63 13.02 8.33
CA VAL A 367 28.01 13.62 9.62
C VAL A 367 29.44 13.22 10.04
N ALA A 368 29.81 11.96 9.84
CA ALA A 368 31.17 11.49 10.15
C ALA A 368 32.24 12.21 9.29
N ARG A 369 31.94 12.48 8.03
CA ARG A 369 32.86 13.11 7.06
C ARG A 369 32.95 14.62 7.22
N THR A 370 31.82 15.31 7.43
CA THR A 370 31.73 16.78 7.38
C THR A 370 31.41 17.43 8.74
N GLY A 371 31.16 16.62 9.76
CA GLY A 371 30.63 17.07 11.07
C GLY A 371 29.12 17.37 11.00
N ARG A 372 28.55 17.66 12.17
CA ARG A 372 27.14 18.12 12.24
C ARG A 372 27.03 19.49 11.60
N GLY A 373 26.01 19.69 10.80
CA GLY A 373 25.70 20.98 10.20
C GLY A 373 25.41 22.04 11.28
N ASP A 374 25.76 23.28 10.94
CA ASP A 374 25.47 24.46 11.75
C ASP A 374 24.40 25.28 11.03
N LEU A 375 23.18 25.31 11.59
CA LEU A 375 22.03 25.98 10.98
C LEU A 375 22.30 27.50 10.85
N HIS A 376 22.98 28.11 11.83
CA HIS A 376 23.29 29.53 11.80
C HIS A 376 24.23 29.85 10.64
N LYS A 377 25.28 29.05 10.46
CA LYS A 377 26.20 29.19 9.32
C LYS A 377 25.50 28.96 7.99
N LEU A 378 24.58 27.97 7.94
CA LEU A 378 23.83 27.69 6.70
C LEU A 378 22.92 28.86 6.31
N ILE A 379 22.17 29.43 7.24
CA ILE A 379 21.29 30.58 6.99
C ILE A 379 22.10 31.81 6.54
N HIS A 380 23.31 31.98 7.07
CA HIS A 380 24.19 33.14 6.76
C HIS A 380 25.29 32.80 5.75
N SER A 381 25.16 31.75 4.94
CA SER A 381 26.21 31.30 4.00
C SER A 381 26.23 32.06 2.67
N GLY A 382 25.19 32.82 2.35
CA GLY A 382 25.09 33.63 1.12
C GLY A 382 25.35 35.11 1.35
N ASP A 383 25.12 35.90 0.31
CA ASP A 383 25.16 37.35 0.41
C ASP A 383 24.09 37.84 1.38
N MET A 384 24.54 38.60 2.39
CA MET A 384 23.65 39.12 3.41
C MET A 384 23.60 40.62 3.40
N TRP A 385 22.47 41.19 3.69
CA TRP A 385 22.31 42.62 3.93
C TRP A 385 21.64 42.85 5.30
N VAL A 386 22.00 43.95 5.89
CA VAL A 386 21.38 44.38 7.14
C VAL A 386 20.23 45.34 6.81
N VAL A 387 19.07 45.10 7.35
CA VAL A 387 17.94 46.05 7.28
C VAL A 387 18.06 46.97 8.48
N GLU A 388 18.35 48.24 8.21
CA GLU A 388 18.43 49.30 9.25
C GLU A 388 16.99 49.75 9.69
#